data_5ce680933fcb1cf692b5835defd1c5be
#
_entry.id   5ce680933fcb1cf692b5835defd1c5be
#
_cell.length_a   1.000
_cell.length_b   1.000
_cell.length_c   1.000
_cell.angle_alpha   90.00
_cell.angle_beta   90.00
_cell.angle_gamma   90.00
#
_symmetry.space_group_name_H-M   'P 1'
#
loop_
_entity.id
_entity.type
_entity.pdbx_description
1 polymer ?
#
loop_
_entity_poly.entity_id
_entity_poly.type
_entity_poly.pdbx_seq_one_letter_code
_entity_poly.pdbx_strand_id
1 'polypeptide(L)'
;MKEKDIQFQAELDHQQELAMEHIKGQEDERKRIAISVHDDIGNRLNILSLWLNNLEPENQEATKKVITSQITELIDSTRNISHSLYPVNLEKLGLVLYLQELVSNLAHRINLMLQIDPAYQKKDIFTEVQIYRVIQEFTTNVMKHSNANEVMVYIRNHQKYLAMILSDNGQGFDYEKAGKGMGIKNIESRISSVQGFYKWKNKIGKGSRLIINIPN
;
A
#
# COMPACT_ATOMS: atom_id res chain seq x y z
N MET A 1 -20.90 -28.20 -26.28
CA MET A 1 -20.72 -27.79 -24.88
C MET A 1 -19.24 -27.59 -24.55
N LYS A 2 -18.38 -28.60 -24.74
CA LYS A 2 -16.93 -28.48 -24.44
C LYS A 2 -16.16 -27.33 -25.13
N GLU A 3 -16.49 -27.04 -26.39
CA GLU A 3 -15.79 -26.04 -27.19
C GLU A 3 -16.07 -24.58 -26.73
N LYS A 4 -17.30 -24.29 -26.31
CA LYS A 4 -17.70 -23.02 -25.71
C LYS A 4 -17.05 -22.79 -24.35
N ASP A 5 -16.86 -23.85 -23.57
CA ASP A 5 -16.22 -23.77 -22.24
C ASP A 5 -14.72 -23.47 -22.41
N ILE A 6 -14.06 -24.05 -23.43
CA ILE A 6 -12.66 -23.79 -23.76
C ILE A 6 -12.46 -22.32 -24.24
N GLN A 7 -13.34 -21.85 -25.13
CA GLN A 7 -13.29 -20.45 -25.60
C GLN A 7 -13.52 -19.45 -24.46
N PHE A 8 -14.50 -19.73 -23.58
CA PHE A 8 -14.78 -18.88 -22.43
C PHE A 8 -13.58 -18.85 -21.46
N GLN A 9 -12.94 -19.99 -21.21
CA GLN A 9 -11.76 -20.04 -20.36
C GLN A 9 -10.58 -19.26 -20.97
N ALA A 10 -10.32 -19.42 -22.27
CA ALA A 10 -9.27 -18.69 -22.97
C ALA A 10 -9.50 -17.17 -22.95
N GLU A 11 -10.76 -16.72 -23.10
CA GLU A 11 -11.12 -15.31 -22.98
C GLU A 11 -10.90 -14.78 -21.55
N LEU A 12 -11.27 -15.56 -20.54
CA LEU A 12 -11.05 -15.22 -19.14
C LEU A 12 -9.55 -15.10 -18.80
N ASP A 13 -8.75 -16.06 -19.27
CA ASP A 13 -7.31 -16.07 -19.08
C ASP A 13 -6.66 -14.85 -19.76
N HIS A 14 -7.08 -14.53 -20.98
CA HIS A 14 -6.61 -13.34 -21.70
C HIS A 14 -6.98 -12.02 -20.98
N GLN A 15 -8.21 -11.91 -20.46
CA GLN A 15 -8.61 -10.74 -19.67
C GLN A 15 -7.80 -10.61 -18.37
N GLN A 16 -7.47 -11.72 -17.72
CA GLN A 16 -6.59 -11.72 -16.54
C GLN A 16 -5.18 -11.26 -16.89
N GLU A 17 -4.62 -11.75 -18.01
CA GLU A 17 -3.30 -11.33 -18.49
C GLU A 17 -3.24 -9.83 -18.79
N LEU A 18 -4.22 -9.30 -19.52
CA LEU A 18 -4.34 -7.86 -19.78
C LEU A 18 -4.47 -7.04 -18.48
N ALA A 19 -5.22 -7.53 -17.50
CA ALA A 19 -5.35 -6.88 -16.21
C ALA A 19 -4.03 -6.86 -15.44
N MET A 20 -3.27 -7.96 -15.49
CA MET A 20 -1.93 -8.04 -14.88
C MET A 20 -0.95 -7.06 -15.55
N GLU A 21 -0.91 -7.02 -16.89
CA GLU A 21 -0.05 -6.10 -17.63
C GLU A 21 -0.39 -4.64 -17.32
N HIS A 22 -1.68 -4.31 -17.24
CA HIS A 22 -2.13 -2.97 -16.87
C HIS A 22 -1.70 -2.57 -15.46
N ILE A 23 -1.83 -3.48 -14.47
CA ILE A 23 -1.39 -3.22 -13.10
C ILE A 23 0.13 -3.05 -13.05
N LYS A 24 0.88 -3.90 -13.74
CA LYS A 24 2.33 -3.81 -13.82
C LYS A 24 2.76 -2.47 -14.44
N GLY A 25 2.17 -2.08 -15.56
CA GLY A 25 2.44 -0.79 -16.19
C GLY A 25 2.13 0.41 -15.28
N GLN A 26 1.03 0.36 -14.53
CA GLN A 26 0.71 1.38 -13.53
C GLN A 26 1.76 1.45 -12.41
N GLU A 27 2.23 0.32 -11.90
CA GLU A 27 3.24 0.31 -10.84
C GLU A 27 4.61 0.77 -11.37
N ASP A 28 4.99 0.41 -12.58
CA ASP A 28 6.22 0.89 -13.23
C ASP A 28 6.19 2.41 -13.42
N GLU A 29 5.07 2.97 -13.88
CA GLU A 29 4.91 4.42 -14.01
C GLU A 29 4.89 5.13 -12.66
N ARG A 30 4.23 4.58 -11.65
CA ARG A 30 4.27 5.10 -10.27
C ARG A 30 5.69 5.08 -9.71
N LYS A 31 6.44 4.00 -9.94
CA LYS A 31 7.85 3.89 -9.54
C LYS A 31 8.69 4.98 -10.22
N ARG A 32 8.52 5.18 -11.53
CA ARG A 32 9.24 6.19 -12.29
C ARG A 32 8.97 7.60 -11.75
N ILE A 33 7.71 7.94 -11.52
CA ILE A 33 7.32 9.25 -10.99
C ILE A 33 7.84 9.42 -9.55
N ALA A 34 7.73 8.39 -8.70
CA ALA A 34 8.19 8.45 -7.32
C ALA A 34 9.70 8.70 -7.22
N ILE A 35 10.49 8.02 -8.04
CA ILE A 35 11.95 8.22 -8.13
C ILE A 35 12.25 9.64 -8.61
N SER A 36 11.59 10.11 -9.68
CA SER A 36 11.80 11.46 -10.20
C SER A 36 11.46 12.54 -9.17
N VAL A 37 10.36 12.40 -8.45
CA VAL A 37 9.97 13.32 -7.36
C VAL A 37 11.00 13.31 -6.23
N HIS A 38 11.47 12.12 -5.82
CA HIS A 38 12.47 11.98 -4.78
C HIS A 38 13.80 12.62 -5.17
N ASP A 39 14.29 12.36 -6.39
CA ASP A 39 15.61 12.77 -6.84
C ASP A 39 15.64 14.28 -7.22
N ASP A 40 14.64 14.77 -7.94
CA ASP A 40 14.62 16.17 -8.37
C ASP A 40 14.23 17.14 -7.23
N ILE A 41 13.13 16.85 -6.55
CA ILE A 41 12.57 17.78 -5.56
C ILE A 41 13.23 17.55 -4.20
N GLY A 42 13.33 16.30 -3.75
CA GLY A 42 13.89 15.96 -2.45
C GLY A 42 15.34 16.39 -2.31
N ASN A 43 16.17 16.13 -3.34
CA ASN A 43 17.59 16.53 -3.33
C ASN A 43 17.77 18.05 -3.37
N ARG A 44 17.00 18.77 -4.19
CA ARG A 44 17.05 20.25 -4.25
C ARG A 44 16.64 20.90 -2.92
N LEU A 45 15.61 20.36 -2.27
CA LEU A 45 15.19 20.83 -0.94
C LEU A 45 16.26 20.58 0.13
N ASN A 46 16.93 19.44 0.08
CA ASN A 46 18.05 19.13 0.97
C ASN A 46 19.23 20.10 0.75
N ILE A 47 19.57 20.42 -0.50
CA ILE A 47 20.61 21.40 -0.83
C ILE A 47 20.24 22.79 -0.31
N LEU A 48 18.99 23.23 -0.50
CA LEU A 48 18.49 24.50 0.01
C LEU A 48 18.54 24.56 1.55
N SER A 49 18.18 23.46 2.20
CA SER A 49 18.30 23.35 3.67
C SER A 49 19.74 23.49 4.14
N LEU A 50 20.70 22.86 3.46
CA LEU A 50 22.13 23.00 3.78
C LEU A 50 22.62 24.44 3.58
N TRP A 51 22.22 25.10 2.51
CA TRP A 51 22.60 26.51 2.27
C TRP A 51 22.04 27.43 3.35
N LEU A 52 20.78 27.28 3.73
CA LEU A 52 20.17 28.06 4.80
C LEU A 52 20.85 27.86 6.15
N ASN A 53 21.33 26.68 6.45
CA ASN A 53 22.05 26.40 7.68
C ASN A 53 23.45 27.04 7.72
N ASN A 54 24.02 27.39 6.56
CA ASN A 54 25.33 28.02 6.41
C ASN A 54 25.29 29.56 6.20
N LEU A 55 24.08 30.17 6.24
CA LEU A 55 23.97 31.64 6.18
C LEU A 55 24.43 32.27 7.49
N GLU A 56 25.39 33.22 7.41
CA GLU A 56 25.91 33.95 8.57
C GLU A 56 24.86 34.89 9.19
N PRO A 57 24.96 35.15 10.51
CA PRO A 57 23.84 35.71 11.25
C PRO A 57 24.04 37.19 11.57
N GLU A 58 23.34 38.09 10.94
CA GLU A 58 23.24 39.44 11.59
C GLU A 58 21.82 39.98 11.83
N ASN A 59 20.76 39.37 11.31
CA ASN A 59 19.36 39.70 11.70
C ASN A 59 18.34 38.65 11.20
N GLN A 60 18.74 37.40 11.08
CA GLN A 60 17.98 36.42 10.31
C GLN A 60 17.46 35.19 11.09
N GLU A 61 17.63 35.17 12.42
CA GLU A 61 17.26 33.94 13.20
C GLU A 61 15.77 33.58 13.07
N ALA A 62 14.87 34.56 13.12
CA ALA A 62 13.44 34.32 12.98
C ALA A 62 13.09 33.88 11.55
N THR A 63 13.63 34.57 10.54
CA THR A 63 13.42 34.26 9.12
C THR A 63 14.04 32.92 8.77
N LYS A 64 15.25 32.62 9.27
CA LYS A 64 15.91 31.32 9.10
C LYS A 64 15.08 30.18 9.68
N LYS A 65 14.52 30.35 10.89
CA LYS A 65 13.63 29.35 11.51
C LYS A 65 12.38 29.06 10.67
N VAL A 66 11.70 30.10 10.19
CA VAL A 66 10.50 29.96 9.36
C VAL A 66 10.83 29.26 8.05
N ILE A 67 11.89 29.67 7.35
CA ILE A 67 12.29 29.06 6.08
C ILE A 67 12.73 27.61 6.29
N THR A 68 13.49 27.30 7.35
CA THR A 68 13.91 25.94 7.68
C THR A 68 12.70 25.03 7.97
N SER A 69 11.72 25.54 8.73
CA SER A 69 10.46 24.80 8.97
C SER A 69 9.72 24.51 7.67
N GLN A 70 9.56 25.49 6.80
CA GLN A 70 8.88 25.32 5.50
C GLN A 70 9.60 24.34 4.59
N ILE A 71 10.93 24.37 4.55
CA ILE A 71 11.72 23.41 3.76
C ILE A 71 11.56 21.99 4.33
N THR A 72 11.59 21.84 5.65
CA THR A 72 11.39 20.54 6.30
C THR A 72 10.00 19.98 5.96
N GLU A 73 8.95 20.79 6.06
CA GLU A 73 7.59 20.39 5.68
C GLU A 73 7.49 20.01 4.20
N LEU A 74 8.17 20.72 3.30
CA LEU A 74 8.22 20.40 1.87
C LEU A 74 8.96 19.10 1.60
N ILE A 75 10.08 18.84 2.28
CA ILE A 75 10.81 17.57 2.19
C ILE A 75 9.89 16.40 2.61
N ASP A 76 9.20 16.54 3.74
CA ASP A 76 8.31 15.51 4.24
C ASP A 76 7.08 15.29 3.32
N SER A 77 6.51 16.39 2.79
CA SER A 77 5.44 16.31 1.78
C SER A 77 5.90 15.59 0.52
N THR A 78 7.09 15.91 0.03
CA THR A 78 7.68 15.27 -1.16
C THR A 78 7.92 13.79 -0.93
N ARG A 79 8.46 13.42 0.23
CA ARG A 79 8.64 12.02 0.64
C ARG A 79 7.30 11.29 0.71
N ASN A 80 6.30 11.90 1.33
CA ASN A 80 4.96 11.31 1.44
C ASN A 80 4.31 11.09 0.08
N ILE A 81 4.45 12.04 -0.86
CA ILE A 81 3.98 11.89 -2.23
C ILE A 81 4.71 10.73 -2.92
N SER A 82 6.04 10.70 -2.85
CA SER A 82 6.84 9.63 -3.43
C SER A 82 6.44 8.26 -2.89
N HIS A 83 6.33 8.11 -1.56
CA HIS A 83 5.91 6.87 -0.90
C HIS A 83 4.46 6.47 -1.24
N SER A 84 3.57 7.45 -1.45
CA SER A 84 2.19 7.17 -1.88
C SER A 84 2.13 6.65 -3.32
N LEU A 85 2.99 7.16 -4.18
CA LEU A 85 3.09 6.74 -5.58
C LEU A 85 3.69 5.34 -5.70
N TYR A 86 4.82 5.09 -5.03
CA TYR A 86 5.50 3.79 -5.03
C TYR A 86 6.30 3.60 -3.74
N PRO A 87 6.32 2.39 -3.16
CA PRO A 87 7.09 2.12 -1.94
C PRO A 87 8.60 1.96 -2.27
N VAL A 88 9.26 3.08 -2.59
CA VAL A 88 10.65 3.11 -3.13
C VAL A 88 11.64 2.36 -2.25
N ASN A 89 11.45 2.42 -0.93
CA ASN A 89 12.35 1.75 0.01
C ASN A 89 11.98 0.28 0.29
N LEU A 90 10.84 -0.21 -0.21
CA LEU A 90 10.40 -1.59 0.04
C LEU A 90 11.41 -2.60 -0.51
N GLU A 91 12.01 -2.33 -1.66
CA GLU A 91 13.02 -3.19 -2.27
C GLU A 91 14.26 -3.34 -1.37
N LYS A 92 14.66 -2.26 -0.68
CA LYS A 92 15.83 -2.22 0.21
C LYS A 92 15.53 -2.74 1.62
N LEU A 93 14.42 -2.31 2.19
CA LEU A 93 14.04 -2.58 3.58
C LEU A 93 13.27 -3.91 3.73
N GLY A 94 12.60 -4.37 2.66
CA GLY A 94 11.69 -5.51 2.69
C GLY A 94 10.32 -5.18 3.28
N LEU A 95 9.36 -6.05 3.00
CA LEU A 95 7.95 -5.84 3.35
C LEU A 95 7.72 -5.66 4.85
N VAL A 96 8.43 -6.43 5.70
CA VAL A 96 8.22 -6.43 7.16
C VAL A 96 8.49 -5.04 7.75
N LEU A 97 9.68 -4.48 7.47
CA LEU A 97 10.05 -3.15 7.98
C LEU A 97 9.14 -2.07 7.39
N TYR A 98 8.78 -2.20 6.12
CA TYR A 98 7.92 -1.23 5.46
C TYR A 98 6.48 -1.22 6.02
N LEU A 99 5.96 -2.38 6.42
CA LEU A 99 4.68 -2.48 7.14
C LEU A 99 4.75 -1.94 8.57
N GLN A 100 5.87 -2.10 9.27
CA GLN A 100 6.09 -1.49 10.58
C GLN A 100 6.11 0.05 10.50
N GLU A 101 6.69 0.60 9.44
CA GLU A 101 6.64 2.04 9.16
C GLU A 101 5.19 2.50 8.90
N LEU A 102 4.40 1.73 8.13
CA LEU A 102 2.98 2.03 7.92
C LEU A 102 2.20 2.07 9.24
N VAL A 103 2.44 1.11 10.15
CA VAL A 103 1.84 1.09 11.50
C VAL A 103 2.18 2.38 12.26
N SER A 104 3.46 2.76 12.28
CA SER A 104 3.92 3.97 12.98
C SER A 104 3.28 5.24 12.41
N ASN A 105 3.18 5.35 11.09
CA ASN A 105 2.59 6.49 10.41
C ASN A 105 1.07 6.64 10.66
N LEU A 106 0.39 5.53 10.92
CA LEU A 106 -1.06 5.51 11.14
C LEU A 106 -1.45 5.51 12.61
N ALA A 107 -0.51 5.39 13.55
CA ALA A 107 -0.76 5.25 14.99
C ALA A 107 -1.65 6.36 15.59
N HIS A 108 -1.60 7.58 15.04
CA HIS A 108 -2.44 8.71 15.49
C HIS A 108 -3.88 8.68 14.93
N ARG A 109 -4.17 7.81 13.95
CA ARG A 109 -5.45 7.77 13.24
C ARG A 109 -6.25 6.50 13.50
N ILE A 110 -5.56 5.37 13.64
CA ILE A 110 -6.17 4.06 13.83
C ILE A 110 -5.19 3.12 14.52
N ASN A 111 -5.69 2.25 15.37
CA ASN A 111 -4.88 1.18 15.96
C ASN A 111 -4.66 0.06 14.93
N LEU A 112 -3.53 0.09 14.22
CA LEU A 112 -3.16 -0.93 13.24
C LEU A 112 -2.26 -1.97 13.91
N MET A 113 -2.82 -3.14 14.20
CA MET A 113 -2.09 -4.28 14.75
C MET A 113 -1.51 -5.14 13.62
N LEU A 114 -0.19 -5.31 13.63
CA LEU A 114 0.54 -6.10 12.64
C LEU A 114 1.15 -7.33 13.31
N GLN A 115 0.78 -8.51 12.83
CA GLN A 115 1.35 -9.77 13.27
C GLN A 115 1.88 -10.54 12.04
N ILE A 116 3.19 -10.69 11.97
CA ILE A 116 3.88 -11.40 10.89
C ILE A 116 4.58 -12.63 11.48
N ASP A 117 4.40 -13.77 10.83
CA ASP A 117 5.10 -15.00 11.16
C ASP A 117 6.62 -14.77 11.14
N PRO A 118 7.36 -15.10 12.22
CA PRO A 118 8.82 -15.01 12.24
C PRO A 118 9.49 -15.79 11.09
N ALA A 119 8.83 -16.82 10.58
CA ALA A 119 9.29 -17.60 9.44
C ALA A 119 8.88 -16.99 8.07
N TYR A 120 8.46 -15.72 8.04
CA TYR A 120 8.13 -15.04 6.78
C TYR A 120 9.31 -15.09 5.82
N GLN A 121 9.04 -15.58 4.61
CA GLN A 121 10.02 -15.62 3.53
C GLN A 121 9.71 -14.53 2.52
N LYS A 122 10.75 -13.74 2.21
CA LYS A 122 10.67 -12.67 1.21
C LYS A 122 10.17 -13.22 -0.13
N LYS A 123 9.23 -12.51 -0.73
CA LYS A 123 8.72 -12.77 -2.07
C LYS A 123 9.46 -11.91 -3.10
N ASP A 124 9.17 -12.12 -4.38
CA ASP A 124 9.61 -11.19 -5.41
C ASP A 124 9.04 -9.80 -5.15
N ILE A 125 9.72 -8.78 -5.65
CA ILE A 125 9.38 -7.38 -5.35
C ILE A 125 7.98 -7.01 -5.83
N PHE A 126 7.54 -7.53 -6.97
CA PHE A 126 6.20 -7.25 -7.48
C PHE A 126 5.14 -7.76 -6.51
N THR A 127 5.26 -9.01 -6.04
CA THR A 127 4.36 -9.61 -5.05
C THR A 127 4.37 -8.81 -3.74
N GLU A 128 5.54 -8.42 -3.21
CA GLU A 128 5.62 -7.61 -1.98
C GLU A 128 4.96 -6.23 -2.14
N VAL A 129 5.11 -5.59 -3.31
CA VAL A 129 4.42 -4.33 -3.62
C VAL A 129 2.90 -4.53 -3.63
N GLN A 130 2.39 -5.60 -4.27
CA GLN A 130 0.95 -5.85 -4.28
C GLN A 130 0.41 -6.16 -2.87
N ILE A 131 1.12 -6.93 -2.05
CA ILE A 131 0.78 -7.16 -0.64
C ILE A 131 0.67 -5.84 0.12
N TYR A 132 1.68 -4.99 0.02
CA TYR A 132 1.69 -3.67 0.66
C TYR A 132 0.49 -2.83 0.21
N ARG A 133 0.23 -2.77 -1.11
CA ARG A 133 -0.89 -2.01 -1.68
C ARG A 133 -2.26 -2.52 -1.20
N VAL A 134 -2.43 -3.81 -1.11
CA VAL A 134 -3.67 -4.41 -0.58
C VAL A 134 -3.89 -4.00 0.87
N ILE A 135 -2.85 -4.05 1.72
CA ILE A 135 -2.92 -3.64 3.13
C ILE A 135 -3.20 -2.13 3.24
N GLN A 136 -2.50 -1.31 2.45
CA GLN A 136 -2.68 0.14 2.40
C GLN A 136 -4.11 0.52 2.00
N GLU A 137 -4.63 -0.07 0.92
CA GLU A 137 -5.98 0.20 0.42
C GLU A 137 -7.05 -0.27 1.41
N PHE A 138 -6.90 -1.49 1.97
CA PHE A 138 -7.80 -2.00 3.01
C PHE A 138 -7.86 -1.04 4.20
N THR A 139 -6.70 -0.65 4.75
CA THR A 139 -6.63 0.26 5.90
C THR A 139 -7.22 1.63 5.59
N THR A 140 -6.96 2.16 4.38
CA THR A 140 -7.52 3.44 3.91
C THR A 140 -9.04 3.37 3.80
N ASN A 141 -9.58 2.27 3.28
CA ASN A 141 -11.03 2.05 3.17
C ASN A 141 -11.67 1.96 4.56
N VAL A 142 -11.02 1.28 5.50
CA VAL A 142 -11.47 1.22 6.89
C VAL A 142 -11.54 2.62 7.50
N MET A 143 -10.49 3.42 7.40
CA MET A 143 -10.45 4.77 7.95
C MET A 143 -11.51 5.71 7.33
N LYS A 144 -11.82 5.53 6.05
CA LYS A 144 -12.80 6.38 5.35
C LYS A 144 -14.25 5.97 5.57
N HIS A 145 -14.52 4.68 5.79
CA HIS A 145 -15.87 4.15 5.60
C HIS A 145 -16.38 3.27 6.72
N SER A 146 -15.53 2.77 7.63
CA SER A 146 -15.97 1.72 8.55
C SER A 146 -16.33 2.18 9.97
N ASN A 147 -15.94 3.39 10.37
CA ASN A 147 -15.99 3.85 11.77
C ASN A 147 -15.25 2.89 12.74
N ALA A 148 -14.30 2.10 12.24
CA ALA A 148 -13.46 1.25 13.06
C ALA A 148 -12.40 2.07 13.79
N ASN A 149 -12.00 1.60 14.96
CA ASN A 149 -10.84 2.12 15.69
C ASN A 149 -9.65 1.15 15.67
N GLU A 150 -9.85 -0.04 15.13
CA GLU A 150 -8.85 -1.10 15.07
C GLU A 150 -8.85 -1.82 13.73
N VAL A 151 -7.64 -2.05 13.20
CA VAL A 151 -7.36 -2.92 12.05
C VAL A 151 -6.33 -3.96 12.46
N MET A 152 -6.58 -5.20 12.12
CA MET A 152 -5.63 -6.30 12.33
C MET A 152 -5.15 -6.82 10.98
N VAL A 153 -3.83 -6.92 10.84
CA VAL A 153 -3.14 -7.54 9.71
C VAL A 153 -2.35 -8.74 10.23
N TYR A 154 -2.68 -9.90 9.75
CA TYR A 154 -2.01 -11.15 10.09
C TYR A 154 -1.43 -11.76 8.81
N ILE A 155 -0.12 -12.08 8.83
CA ILE A 155 0.61 -12.70 7.71
C ILE A 155 1.30 -13.95 8.22
N ARG A 156 1.04 -15.09 7.57
CA ARG A 156 1.61 -16.39 7.96
C ARG A 156 2.05 -17.18 6.74
N ASN A 157 3.28 -17.72 6.81
CA ASN A 157 3.74 -18.69 5.84
C ASN A 157 3.05 -20.05 6.02
N HIS A 158 2.69 -20.63 4.90
CA HIS A 158 2.29 -22.03 4.79
C HIS A 158 3.16 -22.70 3.72
N GLN A 159 3.28 -24.02 3.74
CA GLN A 159 4.13 -24.75 2.78
C GLN A 159 3.82 -24.44 1.29
N LYS A 160 2.56 -24.21 0.96
CA LYS A 160 2.09 -24.00 -0.42
C LYS A 160 1.68 -22.57 -0.75
N TYR A 161 1.50 -21.70 0.25
CA TYR A 161 1.01 -20.35 0.06
C TYR A 161 1.36 -19.44 1.23
N LEU A 162 1.37 -18.16 0.99
CA LEU A 162 1.35 -17.13 2.00
C LEU A 162 -0.10 -16.81 2.35
N ALA A 163 -0.50 -17.02 3.60
CA ALA A 163 -1.83 -16.68 4.09
C ALA A 163 -1.82 -15.29 4.70
N MET A 164 -2.85 -14.48 4.37
CA MET A 164 -3.04 -13.17 4.99
C MET A 164 -4.48 -13.02 5.45
N ILE A 165 -4.67 -12.36 6.59
CA ILE A 165 -5.98 -11.98 7.10
C ILE A 165 -5.92 -10.50 7.45
N LEU A 166 -6.81 -9.72 6.85
CA LEU A 166 -7.03 -8.33 7.19
C LEU A 166 -8.43 -8.22 7.79
N SER A 167 -8.58 -7.56 8.91
CA SER A 167 -9.90 -7.37 9.52
C SER A 167 -9.98 -6.05 10.26
N ASP A 168 -11.19 -5.49 10.35
CA ASP A 168 -11.54 -4.31 11.13
C ASP A 168 -12.70 -4.61 12.09
N ASN A 169 -12.85 -3.77 13.10
CA ASN A 169 -13.93 -3.85 14.08
C ASN A 169 -15.07 -2.84 13.82
N GLY A 170 -15.19 -2.33 12.60
CA GLY A 170 -16.15 -1.30 12.25
C GLY A 170 -17.56 -1.80 11.94
N GLN A 171 -18.30 -0.99 11.20
CA GLN A 171 -19.71 -1.27 10.87
C GLN A 171 -19.90 -2.37 9.82
N GLY A 172 -18.83 -2.84 9.17
CA GLY A 172 -18.91 -3.76 8.04
C GLY A 172 -19.61 -3.12 6.82
N PHE A 173 -19.78 -3.89 5.76
CA PHE A 173 -20.45 -3.43 4.55
C PHE A 173 -21.20 -4.56 3.83
N ASP A 174 -22.17 -4.19 3.01
CA ASP A 174 -22.84 -5.08 2.08
C ASP A 174 -21.95 -5.26 0.84
N TYR A 175 -21.37 -6.43 0.68
CA TYR A 175 -20.42 -6.70 -0.40
C TYR A 175 -21.06 -6.56 -1.79
N GLU A 176 -22.33 -6.98 -1.98
CA GLU A 176 -23.00 -6.88 -3.27
C GLU A 176 -23.17 -5.43 -3.72
N LYS A 177 -23.40 -4.53 -2.77
CA LYS A 177 -23.53 -3.09 -3.04
C LYS A 177 -22.17 -2.40 -3.11
N ALA A 178 -21.25 -2.70 -2.20
CA ALA A 178 -19.92 -2.07 -2.09
C ALA A 178 -18.92 -2.63 -3.09
N GLY A 179 -19.06 -3.89 -3.56
CA GLY A 179 -18.18 -4.51 -4.55
C GLY A 179 -18.14 -3.80 -5.91
N LYS A 180 -19.04 -2.83 -6.14
CA LYS A 180 -19.01 -1.92 -7.29
C LYS A 180 -18.04 -0.75 -7.11
N GLY A 181 -17.54 -0.50 -5.90
CA GLY A 181 -16.58 0.57 -5.60
C GLY A 181 -15.17 0.26 -6.11
N MET A 182 -14.45 1.31 -6.57
CA MET A 182 -13.09 1.16 -7.10
C MET A 182 -12.10 0.55 -6.11
N GLY A 183 -12.20 0.89 -4.81
CA GLY A 183 -11.26 0.41 -3.79
C GLY A 183 -11.29 -1.12 -3.61
N ILE A 184 -12.47 -1.74 -3.57
CA ILE A 184 -12.60 -3.19 -3.46
C ILE A 184 -12.09 -3.87 -4.73
N LYS A 185 -12.46 -3.35 -5.91
CA LYS A 185 -11.96 -3.88 -7.19
C LYS A 185 -10.45 -3.78 -7.30
N ASN A 186 -9.83 -2.69 -6.82
CA ASN A 186 -8.38 -2.54 -6.79
C ASN A 186 -7.73 -3.61 -5.91
N ILE A 187 -8.27 -3.87 -4.71
CA ILE A 187 -7.79 -4.93 -3.83
C ILE A 187 -7.85 -6.29 -4.56
N GLU A 188 -8.99 -6.62 -5.14
CA GLU A 188 -9.22 -7.90 -5.81
C GLU A 188 -8.32 -8.08 -7.03
N SER A 189 -8.20 -7.06 -7.86
CA SER A 189 -7.34 -7.05 -9.04
C SER A 189 -5.87 -7.24 -8.67
N ARG A 190 -5.40 -6.59 -7.58
CA ARG A 190 -4.03 -6.75 -7.07
C ARG A 190 -3.76 -8.16 -6.54
N ILE A 191 -4.73 -8.77 -5.85
CA ILE A 191 -4.60 -10.15 -5.39
C ILE A 191 -4.54 -11.09 -6.59
N SER A 192 -5.38 -10.88 -7.59
CA SER A 192 -5.39 -11.68 -8.83
C SER A 192 -4.09 -11.53 -9.62
N SER A 193 -3.46 -10.34 -9.64
CA SER A 193 -2.19 -10.11 -10.35
C SER A 193 -1.00 -10.91 -9.79
N VAL A 194 -1.10 -11.40 -8.56
CA VAL A 194 -0.14 -12.31 -7.93
C VAL A 194 -0.68 -13.73 -7.84
N GLN A 195 -1.64 -14.08 -8.68
CA GLN A 195 -2.31 -15.39 -8.71
C GLN A 195 -2.90 -15.79 -7.34
N GLY A 196 -3.23 -14.80 -6.52
CA GLY A 196 -3.80 -15.02 -5.20
C GLY A 196 -5.29 -15.30 -5.24
N PHE A 197 -5.76 -16.00 -4.22
CA PHE A 197 -7.18 -16.24 -3.98
C PHE A 197 -7.62 -15.43 -2.78
N TYR A 198 -8.87 -14.94 -2.81
CA TYR A 198 -9.41 -14.16 -1.71
C TYR A 198 -10.83 -14.57 -1.34
N LYS A 199 -11.20 -14.26 -0.11
CA LYS A 199 -12.57 -14.41 0.39
C LYS A 199 -12.91 -13.27 1.33
N TRP A 200 -13.94 -12.51 1.00
CA TRP A 200 -14.54 -11.55 1.91
C TRP A 200 -15.48 -12.22 2.90
N LYS A 201 -15.41 -11.83 4.16
CA LYS A 201 -16.37 -12.17 5.21
C LYS A 201 -16.79 -10.88 5.87
N ASN A 202 -17.93 -10.36 5.45
CA ASN A 202 -18.47 -9.08 5.94
C ASN A 202 -19.80 -9.33 6.58
N LYS A 203 -20.05 -8.64 7.67
CA LYS A 203 -21.36 -8.62 8.31
C LYS A 203 -21.62 -7.22 8.83
N ILE A 204 -22.74 -6.64 8.44
CA ILE A 204 -23.18 -5.33 8.96
C ILE A 204 -23.20 -5.36 10.49
N GLY A 205 -22.56 -4.39 11.13
CA GLY A 205 -22.40 -4.28 12.57
C GLY A 205 -21.30 -5.16 13.20
N LYS A 206 -20.50 -5.90 12.39
CA LYS A 206 -19.44 -6.81 12.90
C LYS A 206 -18.08 -6.64 12.22
N GLY A 207 -17.88 -5.51 11.54
CA GLY A 207 -16.65 -5.26 10.79
C GLY A 207 -16.51 -6.09 9.52
N SER A 208 -15.34 -6.04 8.93
CA SER A 208 -15.01 -6.74 7.69
C SER A 208 -13.79 -7.62 7.88
N ARG A 209 -13.73 -8.69 7.10
CA ARG A 209 -12.56 -9.57 7.06
C ARG A 209 -12.28 -10.01 5.63
N LEU A 210 -11.05 -9.80 5.20
CA LEU A 210 -10.51 -10.26 3.95
C LEU A 210 -9.47 -11.36 4.22
N ILE A 211 -9.68 -12.54 3.66
CA ILE A 211 -8.78 -13.67 3.74
C ILE A 211 -8.14 -13.84 2.37
N ILE A 212 -6.82 -13.93 2.33
CA ILE A 212 -6.02 -13.99 1.10
C ILE A 212 -5.04 -15.15 1.20
N ASN A 213 -4.88 -15.90 0.10
CA ASN A 213 -3.85 -16.91 -0.06
C ASN A 213 -3.10 -16.64 -1.36
N ILE A 214 -1.79 -16.40 -1.28
CA ILE A 214 -0.91 -16.16 -2.42
C ILE A 214 -0.03 -17.41 -2.59
N PRO A 215 -0.01 -18.07 -3.74
CA PRO A 215 0.86 -19.23 -3.99
C PRO A 215 2.35 -18.91 -3.73
N ASN A 216 3.11 -19.92 -3.29
CA ASN A 216 4.55 -19.77 -3.05
C ASN A 216 5.34 -19.82 -4.34
#